data_1782df8dd3f7b17820c698d78c4a272e
#
_entry.id   1782df8dd3f7b17820c698d78c4a272e
#
_cell.length_a   1.000
_cell.length_b   1.000
_cell.length_c   1.000
_cell.angle_alpha   90.00
_cell.angle_beta   90.00
_cell.angle_gamma   90.00
#
_symmetry.space_group_name_H-M   'P 1'
#
loop_
_entity.id
_entity.type
_entity.pdbx_description
1 polymer ?
#
loop_
_entity_poly.entity_id
_entity_poly.type
_entity_poly.pdbx_seq_one_letter_code
_entity_poly.pdbx_strand_id
1 'polypeptide(L)'
;GCLITLILFLFVAPAIYIKSPGPIFFSQIRVGKNGKKFRIYKFRSMYMDAEERKKELMKQNKVKDGMMFKMDHDPRIIKGVGNFIRKTSIDEFPQFFNVLKGDMSLVGTRPPTVDEWEKYNKHHRRRMAIKPGLTGMWQISGRSSITDFDEVVALDTKYIAEWNIGLDIKILFKTVGVIFTGKGSQ
;
A
#
# COMPACT_ATOMS: atom_id res chain seq x y z
N GLY A 1 -4.24 13.55 -9.92
CA GLY A 1 -4.52 12.45 -8.95
C GLY A 1 -5.57 12.86 -7.93
N CYS A 2 -5.45 14.04 -7.31
CA CYS A 2 -6.47 14.53 -6.36
C CYS A 2 -7.82 14.78 -7.04
N LEU A 3 -7.85 15.37 -8.24
CA LEU A 3 -9.09 15.55 -9.01
C LEU A 3 -9.74 14.22 -9.37
N ILE A 4 -8.95 13.25 -9.83
CA ILE A 4 -9.45 11.90 -10.11
C ILE A 4 -10.02 11.26 -8.84
N THR A 5 -9.36 11.45 -7.67
CA THR A 5 -9.88 10.97 -6.38
C THR A 5 -11.25 11.55 -6.06
N LEU A 6 -11.50 12.82 -6.33
CA LEU A 6 -12.80 13.46 -6.11
C LEU A 6 -13.88 12.90 -7.04
N ILE A 7 -13.54 12.65 -8.31
CA ILE A 7 -14.47 12.02 -9.27
C ILE A 7 -14.78 10.59 -8.82
N LEU A 8 -13.76 9.80 -8.49
CA LEU A 8 -13.93 8.42 -7.99
C LEU A 8 -14.77 8.36 -6.71
N PHE A 9 -14.65 9.36 -5.84
CA PHE A 9 -15.43 9.44 -4.61
C PHE A 9 -16.94 9.41 -4.89
N LEU A 10 -17.42 10.06 -5.94
CA LEU A 10 -18.84 10.09 -6.29
C LEU A 10 -19.43 8.71 -6.57
N PHE A 11 -18.60 7.77 -7.05
CA PHE A 11 -19.02 6.40 -7.37
C PHE A 11 -18.66 5.40 -6.29
N VAL A 12 -17.47 5.53 -5.73
CA VAL A 12 -16.92 4.58 -4.75
C VAL A 12 -17.58 4.76 -3.38
N ALA A 13 -17.88 6.01 -2.97
CA ALA A 13 -18.47 6.26 -1.66
C ALA A 13 -19.85 5.61 -1.47
N PRO A 14 -20.84 5.80 -2.39
CA PRO A 14 -22.12 5.11 -2.25
C PRO A 14 -21.98 3.58 -2.33
N ALA A 15 -21.11 3.07 -3.21
CA ALA A 15 -20.88 1.63 -3.32
C ALA A 15 -20.33 1.00 -2.03
N ILE A 16 -19.39 1.67 -1.37
CA ILE A 16 -18.87 1.24 -0.06
C ILE A 16 -19.97 1.32 1.00
N TYR A 17 -20.70 2.45 1.07
CA TYR A 17 -21.71 2.68 2.09
C TYR A 17 -22.84 1.67 2.04
N ILE A 18 -23.34 1.35 0.84
CA ILE A 18 -24.41 0.36 0.64
C ILE A 18 -23.98 -1.04 1.11
N LYS A 19 -22.73 -1.44 0.86
CA LYS A 19 -22.22 -2.79 1.23
C LYS A 19 -21.72 -2.90 2.66
N SER A 20 -21.28 -1.79 3.24
CA SER A 20 -20.77 -1.72 4.59
C SER A 20 -20.97 -0.29 5.12
N PRO A 21 -22.09 0.01 5.80
CA PRO A 21 -22.32 1.32 6.39
C PRO A 21 -21.18 1.77 7.31
N GLY A 22 -20.86 3.09 7.28
CA GLY A 22 -19.79 3.68 8.08
C GLY A 22 -18.88 4.60 7.26
N PRO A 23 -17.70 4.99 7.78
CA PRO A 23 -16.77 5.90 7.14
C PRO A 23 -16.33 5.40 5.76
N ILE A 24 -16.28 6.29 4.78
CA ILE A 24 -15.85 5.98 3.41
C ILE A 24 -14.32 5.90 3.31
N PHE A 25 -13.64 6.74 4.07
CA PHE A 25 -12.18 6.75 4.10
C PHE A 25 -11.66 5.93 5.28
N PHE A 26 -10.60 5.21 5.02
CA PHE A 26 -9.74 4.58 6.01
C PHE A 26 -8.48 5.41 6.17
N SER A 27 -8.01 5.55 7.40
CA SER A 27 -6.72 6.16 7.67
C SER A 27 -5.95 5.38 8.72
N GLN A 28 -4.63 5.31 8.55
CA GLN A 28 -3.74 4.59 9.46
C GLN A 28 -2.42 5.34 9.62
N ILE A 29 -1.81 5.29 10.80
CA ILE A 29 -0.46 5.81 11.01
C ILE A 29 0.54 4.87 10.34
N ARG A 30 1.40 5.46 9.53
CA ARG A 30 2.51 4.79 8.85
C ARG A 30 3.82 5.50 9.17
N VAL A 31 4.92 4.79 8.95
CA VAL A 31 6.26 5.33 9.13
C VAL A 31 6.84 5.70 7.78
N GLY A 32 7.29 6.95 7.65
CA GLY A 32 7.88 7.53 6.45
C GLY A 32 9.39 7.75 6.60
N LYS A 33 9.90 8.68 5.81
CA LYS A 33 11.33 9.03 5.77
C LYS A 33 11.90 9.25 7.18
N ASN A 34 13.03 8.61 7.46
CA ASN A 34 13.77 8.72 8.72
C ASN A 34 12.94 8.39 9.98
N GLY A 35 11.93 7.52 9.85
CA GLY A 35 11.09 7.12 10.98
C GLY A 35 9.97 8.11 11.32
N LYS A 36 9.76 9.19 10.55
CA LYS A 36 8.70 10.16 10.79
C LYS A 36 7.33 9.53 10.55
N LYS A 37 6.46 9.58 11.55
CA LYS A 37 5.09 9.07 11.46
C LYS A 37 4.22 10.05 10.67
N PHE A 38 3.34 9.52 9.82
CA PHE A 38 2.32 10.30 9.10
C PHE A 38 1.05 9.46 8.95
N ARG A 39 -0.06 10.11 8.60
CA ARG A 39 -1.35 9.45 8.39
C ARG A 39 -1.59 9.22 6.91
N ILE A 40 -1.65 7.93 6.49
CA ILE A 40 -2.01 7.55 5.13
C ILE A 40 -3.54 7.54 4.97
N TYR A 41 -4.03 7.87 3.78
CA TYR A 41 -5.45 7.86 3.44
C TYR A 41 -5.75 6.84 2.34
N LYS A 42 -6.86 6.11 2.47
CA LYS A 42 -7.38 5.17 1.47
C LYS A 42 -8.91 5.22 1.43
N PHE A 43 -9.51 4.75 0.34
CA PHE A 43 -10.91 4.33 0.42
C PHE A 43 -10.99 3.05 1.25
N ARG A 44 -12.04 2.94 2.06
CA ARG A 44 -12.24 1.78 2.91
C ARG A 44 -12.64 0.56 2.08
N SER A 45 -11.74 -0.38 1.95
CA SER A 45 -11.94 -1.63 1.22
C SER A 45 -12.23 -2.83 2.12
N MET A 46 -12.17 -2.63 3.45
CA MET A 46 -12.37 -3.68 4.46
C MET A 46 -13.50 -3.31 5.41
N TYR A 47 -14.09 -4.34 6.05
CA TYR A 47 -15.09 -4.17 7.10
C TYR A 47 -14.51 -3.44 8.31
N MET A 48 -15.38 -2.88 9.17
CA MET A 48 -14.98 -2.04 10.30
C MET A 48 -14.18 -2.80 11.36
N ASP A 49 -14.42 -4.08 11.53
CA ASP A 49 -13.76 -5.00 12.45
C ASP A 49 -12.45 -5.62 11.90
N ALA A 50 -11.96 -5.12 10.77
CA ALA A 50 -10.82 -5.71 10.04
C ALA A 50 -9.52 -5.77 10.86
N GLU A 51 -9.24 -4.77 11.69
CA GLU A 51 -8.02 -4.77 12.52
C GLU A 51 -8.13 -5.77 13.70
N GLU A 52 -9.30 -5.95 14.28
CA GLU A 52 -9.54 -6.96 15.33
C GLU A 52 -9.36 -8.36 14.75
N ARG A 53 -10.00 -8.64 13.62
CA ARG A 53 -9.90 -9.91 12.89
C ARG A 53 -8.48 -10.21 12.38
N LYS A 54 -7.67 -9.19 12.13
CA LYS A 54 -6.28 -9.38 11.71
C LYS A 54 -5.47 -10.19 12.73
N LYS A 55 -5.70 -9.96 14.02
CA LYS A 55 -4.98 -10.67 15.09
C LYS A 55 -5.23 -12.19 15.03
N GLU A 56 -6.48 -12.59 14.79
CA GLU A 56 -6.87 -13.99 14.66
C GLU A 56 -6.29 -14.63 13.39
N LEU A 57 -6.25 -13.85 12.30
CA LEU A 57 -5.77 -14.29 10.98
C LEU A 57 -4.24 -14.31 10.85
N MET A 58 -3.49 -13.79 11.82
CA MET A 58 -2.01 -13.80 11.79
C MET A 58 -1.42 -15.19 11.63
N LYS A 59 -2.10 -16.24 12.13
CA LYS A 59 -1.67 -17.65 11.96
C LYS A 59 -1.68 -18.12 10.50
N GLN A 60 -2.44 -17.45 9.63
CA GLN A 60 -2.59 -17.76 8.20
C GLN A 60 -1.74 -16.81 7.33
N ASN A 61 -0.86 -16.01 7.95
CA ASN A 61 0.01 -15.11 7.22
C ASN A 61 1.01 -15.87 6.36
N LYS A 62 1.09 -15.53 5.06
CA LYS A 62 2.07 -16.12 4.13
C LYS A 62 3.52 -15.68 4.38
N VAL A 63 3.71 -14.52 4.97
CA VAL A 63 5.02 -13.98 5.33
C VAL A 63 5.38 -14.45 6.72
N LYS A 64 6.26 -15.46 6.78
CA LYS A 64 6.57 -16.21 8.02
C LYS A 64 7.15 -15.36 9.16
N ASP A 65 7.96 -14.36 8.83
CA ASP A 65 8.61 -13.46 9.79
C ASP A 65 7.67 -12.35 10.32
N GLY A 66 6.44 -12.26 9.80
CA GLY A 66 5.45 -11.27 10.23
C GLY A 66 5.81 -9.82 9.93
N MET A 67 6.81 -9.59 9.07
CA MET A 67 7.22 -8.25 8.62
C MET A 67 6.19 -7.57 7.70
N MET A 68 5.32 -8.37 7.09
CA MET A 68 4.14 -7.93 6.34
C MET A 68 3.01 -8.92 6.56
N PHE A 69 1.76 -8.47 6.39
CA PHE A 69 0.60 -9.36 6.38
C PHE A 69 0.15 -9.60 4.94
N LYS A 70 0.15 -10.88 4.53
CA LYS A 70 -0.37 -11.33 3.23
C LYS A 70 -1.20 -12.59 3.41
N MET A 71 -2.35 -12.63 2.76
CA MET A 71 -3.28 -13.74 2.82
C MET A 71 -4.03 -13.87 1.49
N ASP A 72 -4.24 -15.11 1.00
CA ASP A 72 -5.18 -15.35 -0.08
C ASP A 72 -6.60 -15.29 0.49
N HIS A 73 -7.54 -14.75 -0.29
CA HIS A 73 -8.95 -14.68 0.11
C HIS A 73 -9.18 -14.06 1.50
N ASP A 74 -8.69 -12.84 1.70
CA ASP A 74 -8.81 -12.12 2.97
C ASP A 74 -10.31 -11.84 3.30
N PRO A 75 -10.87 -12.48 4.35
CA PRO A 75 -12.28 -12.36 4.68
C PRO A 75 -12.67 -10.98 5.23
N ARG A 76 -11.69 -10.11 5.49
CA ARG A 76 -11.90 -8.73 5.94
C ARG A 76 -12.29 -7.78 4.83
N ILE A 77 -12.11 -8.18 3.57
CA ILE A 77 -12.40 -7.35 2.40
C ILE A 77 -13.93 -7.29 2.19
N ILE A 78 -14.47 -6.09 1.96
CA ILE A 78 -15.88 -5.90 1.62
C ILE A 78 -16.18 -6.62 0.31
N LYS A 79 -17.09 -7.61 0.35
CA LYS A 79 -17.42 -8.43 -0.82
C LYS A 79 -17.90 -7.56 -1.98
N GLY A 80 -17.38 -7.84 -3.17
CA GLY A 80 -17.67 -7.11 -4.40
C GLY A 80 -16.88 -5.81 -4.50
N VAL A 81 -17.36 -4.72 -3.92
CA VAL A 81 -16.75 -3.40 -4.04
C VAL A 81 -15.32 -3.35 -3.48
N GLY A 82 -15.08 -3.93 -2.30
CA GLY A 82 -13.75 -3.97 -1.70
C GLY A 82 -12.74 -4.72 -2.57
N ASN A 83 -13.14 -5.88 -3.10
CA ASN A 83 -12.32 -6.65 -4.03
C ASN A 83 -12.02 -5.85 -5.31
N PHE A 84 -13.03 -5.19 -5.88
CA PHE A 84 -12.87 -4.41 -7.11
C PHE A 84 -11.90 -3.25 -6.92
N ILE A 85 -12.10 -2.39 -5.88
CA ILE A 85 -11.25 -1.22 -5.67
C ILE A 85 -9.80 -1.61 -5.29
N ARG A 86 -9.58 -2.75 -4.62
CA ARG A 86 -8.24 -3.28 -4.35
C ARG A 86 -7.59 -3.83 -5.61
N LYS A 87 -8.32 -4.62 -6.40
CA LYS A 87 -7.81 -5.18 -7.66
C LYS A 87 -7.39 -4.08 -8.65
N THR A 88 -8.12 -2.98 -8.69
CA THR A 88 -7.83 -1.83 -9.55
C THR A 88 -6.94 -0.78 -8.87
N SER A 89 -6.53 -0.99 -7.62
CA SER A 89 -5.79 -0.03 -6.79
C SER A 89 -6.50 1.33 -6.62
N ILE A 90 -7.81 1.40 -6.88
CA ILE A 90 -8.63 2.61 -6.68
C ILE A 90 -8.65 3.00 -5.19
N ASP A 91 -8.59 2.03 -4.28
CA ASP A 91 -8.54 2.28 -2.85
C ASP A 91 -7.33 3.14 -2.44
N GLU A 92 -6.27 3.19 -3.23
CA GLU A 92 -5.05 3.94 -2.92
C GLU A 92 -5.06 5.39 -3.46
N PHE A 93 -6.04 5.78 -4.30
CA PHE A 93 -6.11 7.14 -4.85
C PHE A 93 -6.12 8.27 -3.81
N PRO A 94 -6.77 8.15 -2.64
CA PRO A 94 -6.69 9.18 -1.61
C PRO A 94 -5.27 9.50 -1.12
N GLN A 95 -4.28 8.61 -1.37
CA GLN A 95 -2.89 8.89 -1.05
C GLN A 95 -2.27 10.01 -1.90
N PHE A 96 -2.89 10.41 -3.02
CA PHE A 96 -2.48 11.62 -3.75
C PHE A 96 -2.57 12.88 -2.88
N PHE A 97 -3.46 12.92 -1.89
CA PHE A 97 -3.46 13.98 -0.87
C PHE A 97 -2.23 13.91 0.03
N ASN A 98 -1.70 12.71 0.32
CA ASN A 98 -0.42 12.58 1.05
C ASN A 98 0.76 13.08 0.21
N VAL A 99 0.74 12.86 -1.11
CA VAL A 99 1.74 13.42 -2.01
C VAL A 99 1.67 14.94 -2.04
N LEU A 100 0.46 15.51 -2.18
CA LEU A 100 0.25 16.96 -2.17
C LEU A 100 0.69 17.61 -0.85
N LYS A 101 0.47 16.95 0.29
CA LYS A 101 0.94 17.38 1.60
C LYS A 101 2.46 17.22 1.80
N GLY A 102 3.15 16.51 0.92
CA GLY A 102 4.58 16.25 1.03
C GLY A 102 4.96 15.09 1.97
N ASP A 103 3.99 14.33 2.50
CA ASP A 103 4.23 13.14 3.31
C ASP A 103 4.78 11.98 2.46
N MET A 104 4.37 11.92 1.20
CA MET A 104 4.73 10.86 0.23
C MET A 104 5.26 11.45 -1.08
N SER A 105 5.86 10.59 -1.91
CA SER A 105 6.20 10.85 -3.31
C SER A 105 5.33 9.98 -4.23
N LEU A 106 5.36 10.22 -5.54
CA LEU A 106 4.76 9.31 -6.51
C LEU A 106 5.50 7.96 -6.52
N VAL A 107 6.84 8.01 -6.56
CA VAL A 107 7.68 6.82 -6.52
C VAL A 107 8.51 6.82 -5.24
N GLY A 108 8.63 5.66 -4.60
CA GLY A 108 9.37 5.48 -3.35
C GLY A 108 9.13 4.10 -2.74
N THR A 109 9.55 3.94 -1.50
CA THR A 109 9.37 2.68 -0.76
C THR A 109 7.96 2.59 -0.14
N ARG A 110 7.44 1.38 0.07
CA ARG A 110 6.15 1.20 0.78
C ARG A 110 6.31 1.61 2.25
N PRO A 111 5.47 2.51 2.79
CA PRO A 111 5.53 2.87 4.20
C PRO A 111 5.05 1.71 5.09
N PRO A 112 5.86 1.23 6.05
CA PRO A 112 5.45 0.22 7.00
C PRO A 112 4.38 0.74 7.98
N THR A 113 3.63 -0.18 8.59
CA THR A 113 2.85 0.11 9.80
C THR A 113 3.79 0.36 10.97
N VAL A 114 3.28 0.90 12.08
CA VAL A 114 4.10 1.08 13.29
C VAL A 114 4.59 -0.27 13.81
N ASP A 115 3.71 -1.27 13.84
CA ASP A 115 4.05 -2.63 14.31
C ASP A 115 5.12 -3.32 13.42
N GLU A 116 5.06 -3.10 12.08
CA GLU A 116 6.09 -3.57 11.16
C GLU A 116 7.43 -2.86 11.45
N TRP A 117 7.40 -1.53 11.63
CA TRP A 117 8.59 -0.73 11.90
C TRP A 117 9.31 -1.10 13.19
N GLU A 118 8.57 -1.45 14.24
CA GLU A 118 9.14 -1.86 15.54
C GLU A 118 9.97 -3.15 15.41
N LYS A 119 9.63 -4.01 14.46
CA LYS A 119 10.38 -5.24 14.14
C LYS A 119 11.61 -5.00 13.26
N TYR A 120 11.73 -3.82 12.62
CA TYR A 120 12.81 -3.54 11.67
C TYR A 120 14.16 -3.43 12.38
N ASN A 121 15.13 -4.25 11.91
CA ASN A 121 16.53 -4.10 12.24
C ASN A 121 17.19 -2.93 11.46
N LYS A 122 18.50 -2.69 11.70
CA LYS A 122 19.25 -1.63 11.01
C LYS A 122 19.27 -1.79 9.48
N HIS A 123 19.32 -3.03 8.98
CA HIS A 123 19.31 -3.33 7.55
C HIS A 123 17.98 -2.93 6.93
N HIS A 124 16.87 -3.36 7.51
CA HIS A 124 15.52 -3.05 7.06
C HIS A 124 15.23 -1.53 7.06
N ARG A 125 15.76 -0.80 8.04
CA ARG A 125 15.54 0.66 8.16
C ARG A 125 16.15 1.48 7.04
N ARG A 126 17.14 0.95 6.30
CA ARG A 126 17.77 1.64 5.15
C ARG A 126 16.76 2.05 4.09
N ARG A 127 15.71 1.26 3.87
CA ARG A 127 14.65 1.57 2.92
C ARG A 127 13.88 2.86 3.26
N MET A 128 13.98 3.37 4.48
CA MET A 128 13.32 4.59 4.93
C MET A 128 14.19 5.84 4.80
N ALA A 129 15.30 5.79 4.08
CA ALA A 129 16.16 6.95 3.82
C ALA A 129 15.51 7.98 2.88
N ILE A 130 14.50 7.57 2.10
CA ILE A 130 13.74 8.42 1.19
C ILE A 130 12.27 8.53 1.61
N LYS A 131 11.50 9.45 0.97
CA LYS A 131 10.06 9.52 1.15
C LYS A 131 9.39 8.24 0.64
N PRO A 132 8.36 7.72 1.32
CA PRO A 132 7.56 6.63 0.80
C PRO A 132 6.82 7.06 -0.47
N GLY A 133 6.54 6.08 -1.36
CA GLY A 133 5.86 6.29 -2.62
C GLY A 133 4.47 5.67 -2.69
N LEU A 134 3.65 6.18 -3.64
CA LEU A 134 2.42 5.51 -4.07
C LEU A 134 2.77 4.18 -4.75
N THR A 135 3.85 4.17 -5.52
CA THR A 135 4.44 2.98 -6.15
C THR A 135 5.94 2.95 -5.94
N GLY A 136 6.60 1.85 -6.28
CA GLY A 136 8.04 1.71 -6.16
C GLY A 136 8.56 0.44 -6.80
N MET A 137 9.87 0.22 -6.70
CA MET A 137 10.56 -0.90 -7.33
C MET A 137 9.95 -2.25 -6.92
N TRP A 138 9.69 -2.46 -5.65
CA TRP A 138 9.08 -3.68 -5.14
C TRP A 138 7.68 -3.94 -5.75
N GLN A 139 6.83 -2.90 -5.82
CA GLN A 139 5.46 -3.05 -6.33
C GLN A 139 5.42 -3.49 -7.80
N ILE A 140 6.40 -3.08 -8.61
CA ILE A 140 6.48 -3.47 -10.03
C ILE A 140 7.25 -4.75 -10.29
N SER A 141 7.99 -5.28 -9.29
CA SER A 141 8.87 -6.45 -9.43
C SER A 141 8.24 -7.79 -9.01
N GLY A 142 6.95 -7.78 -8.63
CA GLY A 142 6.27 -9.02 -8.26
C GLY A 142 5.38 -8.92 -7.03
N ARG A 143 5.28 -7.74 -6.43
CA ARG A 143 4.34 -7.34 -5.35
C ARG A 143 3.84 -8.49 -4.45
N SER A 144 2.92 -9.34 -4.93
CA SER A 144 2.30 -10.42 -4.15
C SER A 144 3.09 -11.74 -4.18
N SER A 145 3.95 -11.97 -5.17
CA SER A 145 4.77 -13.18 -5.26
C SER A 145 6.00 -13.18 -4.35
N ILE A 146 6.48 -11.98 -3.97
CA ILE A 146 7.64 -11.85 -3.08
C ILE A 146 7.17 -12.07 -1.63
N THR A 147 7.58 -13.17 -1.03
CA THR A 147 7.26 -13.56 0.36
C THR A 147 8.41 -13.35 1.33
N ASP A 148 9.63 -13.19 0.81
CA ASP A 148 10.81 -12.85 1.58
C ASP A 148 10.91 -11.33 1.74
N PHE A 149 11.00 -10.88 3.00
CA PHE A 149 11.08 -9.45 3.29
C PHE A 149 12.46 -8.86 2.96
N ASP A 150 13.54 -9.62 3.07
CA ASP A 150 14.87 -9.17 2.70
C ASP A 150 14.99 -8.91 1.20
N GLU A 151 14.26 -9.65 0.34
CA GLU A 151 14.14 -9.35 -1.09
C GLU A 151 13.46 -8.00 -1.33
N VAL A 152 12.40 -7.69 -0.57
CA VAL A 152 11.75 -6.36 -0.61
C VAL A 152 12.73 -5.26 -0.24
N VAL A 153 13.52 -5.47 0.83
CA VAL A 153 14.55 -4.52 1.28
C VAL A 153 15.63 -4.32 0.22
N ALA A 154 16.08 -5.41 -0.42
CA ALA A 154 17.07 -5.35 -1.49
C ALA A 154 16.58 -4.54 -2.70
N LEU A 155 15.32 -4.74 -3.13
CA LEU A 155 14.70 -3.98 -4.23
C LEU A 155 14.57 -2.49 -3.89
N ASP A 156 14.13 -2.17 -2.68
CA ASP A 156 13.96 -0.79 -2.24
C ASP A 156 15.32 -0.08 -2.05
N THR A 157 16.33 -0.76 -1.51
CA THR A 157 17.68 -0.20 -1.37
C THR A 157 18.39 -0.04 -2.71
N LYS A 158 18.17 -0.98 -3.65
CA LYS A 158 18.64 -0.83 -5.03
C LYS A 158 18.05 0.40 -5.68
N TYR A 159 16.72 0.62 -5.57
CA TYR A 159 16.07 1.82 -6.07
C TYR A 159 16.69 3.10 -5.49
N ILE A 160 16.99 3.12 -4.19
CA ILE A 160 17.61 4.27 -3.52
C ILE A 160 19.01 4.55 -4.07
N ALA A 161 19.81 3.49 -4.30
CA ALA A 161 21.19 3.61 -4.79
C ALA A 161 21.26 4.03 -6.26
N GLU A 162 20.34 3.55 -7.10
CA GLU A 162 20.31 3.77 -8.55
C GLU A 162 19.35 4.90 -8.96
N TRP A 163 18.79 5.63 -8.00
CA TRP A 163 17.76 6.63 -8.27
C TRP A 163 18.16 7.65 -9.34
N ASN A 164 17.29 7.81 -10.28
CA ASN A 164 17.31 8.89 -11.27
C ASN A 164 15.87 9.10 -11.79
N ILE A 165 15.61 10.23 -12.41
CA ILE A 165 14.28 10.58 -12.91
C ILE A 165 13.76 9.61 -13.98
N GLY A 166 14.66 9.06 -14.82
CA GLY A 166 14.31 8.05 -15.82
C GLY A 166 13.82 6.75 -15.20
N LEU A 167 14.41 6.36 -14.05
CA LEU A 167 13.95 5.20 -13.28
C LEU A 167 12.56 5.44 -12.70
N ASP A 168 12.27 6.64 -12.17
CA ASP A 168 10.93 6.99 -11.69
C ASP A 168 9.88 6.91 -12.81
N ILE A 169 10.18 7.48 -13.97
CA ILE A 169 9.30 7.43 -15.15
C ILE A 169 9.05 5.97 -15.56
N LYS A 170 10.10 5.13 -15.61
CA LYS A 170 9.99 3.70 -15.91
C LYS A 170 9.09 2.96 -14.90
N ILE A 171 9.24 3.26 -13.61
CA ILE A 171 8.41 2.65 -12.54
C ILE A 171 6.95 3.07 -12.72
N LEU A 172 6.66 4.34 -12.99
CA LEU A 172 5.31 4.83 -13.22
C LEU A 172 4.63 4.11 -14.41
N PHE A 173 5.30 4.00 -15.56
CA PHE A 173 4.76 3.27 -16.70
C PHE A 173 4.52 1.79 -16.40
N LYS A 174 5.45 1.12 -15.72
CA LYS A 174 5.28 -0.28 -15.31
C LYS A 174 4.12 -0.44 -14.32
N THR A 175 3.92 0.53 -13.41
CA THR A 175 2.80 0.51 -12.47
C THR A 175 1.46 0.51 -13.20
N VAL A 176 1.32 1.37 -14.21
CA VAL A 176 0.12 1.40 -15.07
C VAL A 176 -0.11 0.03 -15.72
N GLY A 177 0.94 -0.58 -16.29
CA GLY A 177 0.87 -1.92 -16.87
C GLY A 177 0.45 -3.00 -15.86
N VAL A 178 0.97 -2.96 -14.64
CA VAL A 178 0.61 -3.91 -13.56
C VAL A 178 -0.86 -3.76 -13.16
N ILE A 179 -1.38 -2.54 -13.08
CA ILE A 179 -2.80 -2.28 -12.75
C ILE A 179 -3.70 -2.87 -13.84
N PHE A 180 -3.41 -2.65 -15.12
CA PHE A 180 -4.21 -3.19 -16.22
C PHE A 180 -4.14 -4.70 -16.38
N THR A 181 -2.99 -5.31 -16.12
CA THR A 181 -2.83 -6.77 -16.21
C THR A 181 -3.33 -7.53 -14.98
N GLY A 182 -3.61 -6.82 -13.88
CA GLY A 182 -4.01 -7.43 -12.61
C GLY A 182 -2.92 -8.31 -11.97
N LYS A 183 -1.71 -8.35 -12.53
CA LYS A 183 -0.60 -9.12 -11.96
C LYS A 183 -0.18 -8.52 -10.62
N GLY A 184 -0.33 -9.32 -9.56
CA GLY A 184 0.09 -8.93 -8.22
C GLY A 184 -0.93 -8.13 -7.41
N SER A 185 -2.17 -7.94 -7.88
CA SER A 185 -3.26 -7.44 -7.04
C SER A 185 -4.00 -8.64 -6.39
N GLN A 186 -3.96 -8.70 -5.07
CA GLN A 186 -4.78 -9.58 -4.25
C GLN A 186 -5.58 -8.76 -3.27
#